data_b63ef125eb5578063a7adb50849006b2
#
_entry.id   b63ef125eb5578063a7adb50849006b2
#
_cell.length_a   1.000
_cell.length_b   1.000
_cell.length_c   1.000
_cell.angle_alpha   90.00
_cell.angle_beta   90.00
_cell.angle_gamma   90.00
#
_symmetry.space_group_name_H-M   'P 1'
#
loop_
_entity.id
_entity.type
_entity.pdbx_description
1 polymer ?
#
loop_
_entity_poly.entity_id
_entity_poly.type
_entity_poly.pdbx_seq_one_letter_code
_entity_poly.pdbx_strand_id
1 'polypeptide(L)'
;NRTLKRDTIDVIPLILDALSDAHVVAPDHAWELGNAAVIPVLGDEAALRQILTNLLANARVHTPAGTRVVVSLTRSDDEAVAACVRARGCAKGQGEAEGAPASSMVTIRVADDGPGIPPAIRDRVFDRFVRGDSSRTRDGRGSSGLGMSIVESLALAMGGAVRLADSEKGTVIEVMLPAA
;
A
#
# COMPACT_ATOMS: atom_id res chain seq x y z
N ASN A 1 -16.63 4.45 -15.32
CA ASN A 1 -15.56 5.31 -14.78
C ASN A 1 -16.08 5.92 -13.48
N ARG A 2 -15.64 5.39 -12.33
CA ARG A 2 -15.98 5.99 -11.04
C ARG A 2 -14.99 7.14 -10.82
N THR A 3 -15.48 8.36 -10.79
CA THR A 3 -14.69 9.51 -10.37
C THR A 3 -14.37 9.35 -8.89
N LEU A 4 -13.08 9.32 -8.52
CA LEU A 4 -12.65 9.30 -7.13
C LEU A 4 -13.02 10.62 -6.46
N LYS A 5 -13.54 10.54 -5.25
CA LYS A 5 -13.76 11.71 -4.40
C LYS A 5 -12.42 12.21 -3.87
N ARG A 6 -12.34 13.51 -3.57
CA ARG A 6 -11.19 14.14 -2.92
C ARG A 6 -11.64 14.77 -1.61
N ASP A 7 -11.76 13.91 -0.61
CA ASP A 7 -12.16 14.32 0.73
C ASP A 7 -10.94 14.28 1.66
N THR A 8 -10.98 15.07 2.73
CA THR A 8 -10.01 15.00 3.82
C THR A 8 -10.37 13.83 4.72
N ILE A 9 -9.50 12.83 4.82
CA ILE A 9 -9.78 11.56 5.48
C ILE A 9 -8.76 11.30 6.59
N ASP A 10 -9.27 10.98 7.80
CA ASP A 10 -8.45 10.36 8.84
C ASP A 10 -8.28 8.87 8.50
N VAL A 11 -7.03 8.47 8.27
CA VAL A 11 -6.70 7.10 7.83
C VAL A 11 -6.60 6.14 9.00
N ILE A 12 -6.41 6.61 10.23
CA ILE A 12 -6.22 5.73 11.41
C ILE A 12 -7.43 4.82 11.64
N PRO A 13 -8.68 5.29 11.65
CA PRO A 13 -9.84 4.39 11.79
C PRO A 13 -9.89 3.32 10.70
N LEU A 14 -9.54 3.67 9.46
CA LEU A 14 -9.51 2.71 8.34
C LEU A 14 -8.45 1.64 8.52
N ILE A 15 -7.27 2.00 9.05
CA ILE A 15 -6.20 1.05 9.38
C ILE A 15 -6.66 0.10 10.48
N LEU A 16 -7.27 0.62 11.55
CA LEU A 16 -7.75 -0.18 12.67
C LEU A 16 -8.84 -1.18 12.23
N ASP A 17 -9.80 -0.73 11.42
CA ASP A 17 -10.82 -1.60 10.84
C ASP A 17 -10.17 -2.72 10.01
N ALA A 18 -9.23 -2.36 9.11
CA ALA A 18 -8.56 -3.32 8.25
C ALA A 18 -7.71 -4.34 9.03
N LEU A 19 -7.02 -3.91 10.09
CA LEU A 19 -6.26 -4.80 10.98
C LEU A 19 -7.19 -5.74 11.75
N SER A 20 -8.34 -5.25 12.22
CA SER A 20 -9.36 -6.06 12.88
C SER A 20 -9.90 -7.16 11.96
N ASP A 21 -10.25 -6.79 10.72
CA ASP A 21 -10.73 -7.72 9.70
C ASP A 21 -9.65 -8.77 9.37
N ALA A 22 -8.39 -8.34 9.22
CA ALA A 22 -7.27 -9.22 8.96
C ALA A 22 -7.06 -10.22 10.10
N HIS A 23 -7.20 -9.79 11.35
CA HIS A 23 -7.08 -10.65 12.52
C HIS A 23 -8.18 -11.73 12.55
N VAL A 24 -9.41 -11.39 12.18
CA VAL A 24 -10.51 -12.37 12.10
C VAL A 24 -10.24 -13.43 11.03
N VAL A 25 -9.68 -13.02 9.88
CA VAL A 25 -9.45 -13.93 8.74
C VAL A 25 -8.17 -14.76 8.91
N ALA A 26 -7.16 -14.21 9.57
CA ALA A 26 -5.87 -14.86 9.83
C ALA A 26 -5.40 -14.60 11.27
N PRO A 27 -6.01 -15.27 12.24
CA PRO A 27 -5.68 -15.09 13.67
C PRO A 27 -4.30 -15.66 14.04
N ASP A 28 -3.68 -16.39 13.14
CA ASP A 28 -2.34 -16.95 13.26
C ASP A 28 -1.22 -15.98 12.87
N HIS A 29 -1.55 -14.76 12.45
CA HIS A 29 -0.61 -13.67 12.21
C HIS A 29 -0.68 -12.64 13.35
N ALA A 30 0.43 -11.93 13.60
CA ALA A 30 0.45 -10.80 14.52
C ALA A 30 0.21 -9.49 13.74
N TRP A 31 -1.00 -8.97 13.82
CA TRP A 31 -1.42 -7.73 13.15
C TRP A 31 -1.28 -6.56 14.11
N GLU A 32 -0.48 -5.57 13.76
CA GLU A 32 -0.13 -4.47 14.66
C GLU A 32 -0.24 -3.10 13.99
N LEU A 33 -0.72 -2.12 14.76
CA LEU A 33 -0.55 -0.71 14.44
C LEU A 33 0.79 -0.26 15.02
N GLY A 34 1.69 0.18 14.14
CA GLY A 34 2.97 0.75 14.51
C GLY A 34 2.87 2.25 14.81
N ASN A 35 3.93 2.99 14.48
CA ASN A 35 3.91 4.44 14.62
C ASN A 35 2.84 5.04 13.70
N ALA A 36 1.86 5.72 14.27
CA ALA A 36 0.74 6.31 13.55
C ALA A 36 0.49 7.74 14.01
N ALA A 37 0.95 8.69 13.21
CA ALA A 37 0.62 10.09 13.42
C ALA A 37 -0.80 10.38 12.88
N VAL A 38 -1.57 11.21 13.58
CA VAL A 38 -2.88 11.67 13.11
C VAL A 38 -2.66 12.70 12.00
N ILE A 39 -2.62 12.25 10.76
CA ILE A 39 -2.37 13.08 9.59
C ILE A 39 -3.48 12.82 8.57
N PRO A 40 -4.30 13.82 8.28
CA PRO A 40 -5.34 13.65 7.27
C PRO A 40 -4.74 13.54 5.87
N VAL A 41 -5.35 12.69 5.05
CA VAL A 41 -4.98 12.42 3.66
C VAL A 41 -6.07 12.96 2.74
N LEU A 42 -5.65 13.55 1.64
CA LEU A 42 -6.57 13.94 0.58
C LEU A 42 -6.83 12.75 -0.35
N GLY A 43 -8.05 12.20 -0.37
CA GLY A 43 -8.33 11.01 -1.15
C GLY A 43 -9.79 10.55 -1.14
N ASP A 44 -10.01 9.31 -1.56
CA ASP A 44 -11.29 8.61 -1.56
C ASP A 44 -11.26 7.47 -0.53
N GLU A 45 -12.17 7.50 0.43
CA GLU A 45 -12.21 6.53 1.54
C GLU A 45 -12.33 5.07 1.04
N ALA A 46 -13.18 4.84 0.04
CA ALA A 46 -13.34 3.49 -0.49
C ALA A 46 -12.08 2.99 -1.21
N ALA A 47 -11.35 3.89 -1.87
CA ALA A 47 -10.06 3.57 -2.47
C ALA A 47 -9.01 3.25 -1.40
N LEU A 48 -8.96 4.01 -0.30
CA LEU A 48 -8.07 3.74 0.84
C LEU A 48 -8.37 2.40 1.49
N ARG A 49 -9.66 2.09 1.76
CA ARG A 49 -10.07 0.78 2.27
C ARG A 49 -9.63 -0.36 1.34
N GLN A 50 -9.79 -0.20 0.03
CA GLN A 50 -9.36 -1.19 -0.96
C GLN A 50 -7.83 -1.37 -0.97
N ILE A 51 -7.07 -0.30 -0.86
CA ILE A 51 -5.60 -0.35 -0.74
C ILE A 51 -5.20 -1.17 0.49
N LEU A 52 -5.72 -0.82 1.68
CA LEU A 52 -5.41 -1.51 2.93
C LEU A 52 -5.78 -2.99 2.86
N THR A 53 -6.99 -3.30 2.38
CA THR A 53 -7.46 -4.68 2.22
C THR A 53 -6.53 -5.49 1.31
N ASN A 54 -6.11 -4.92 0.17
CA ASN A 54 -5.21 -5.62 -0.75
C ASN A 54 -3.81 -5.84 -0.15
N LEU A 55 -3.26 -4.85 0.56
CA LEU A 55 -1.96 -4.96 1.20
C LEU A 55 -1.95 -6.03 2.30
N LEU A 56 -2.95 -6.03 3.19
CA LEU A 56 -3.05 -7.00 4.27
C LEU A 56 -3.38 -8.40 3.75
N ALA A 57 -4.23 -8.52 2.73
CA ALA A 57 -4.48 -9.79 2.06
C ALA A 57 -3.21 -10.35 1.40
N ASN A 58 -2.38 -9.48 0.82
CA ASN A 58 -1.09 -9.87 0.24
C ASN A 58 -0.14 -10.41 1.32
N ALA A 59 0.00 -9.71 2.44
CA ALA A 59 0.79 -10.20 3.59
C ALA A 59 0.29 -11.58 4.05
N ARG A 60 -1.03 -11.74 4.27
CA ARG A 60 -1.63 -13.01 4.70
C ARG A 60 -1.35 -14.17 3.75
N VAL A 61 -1.44 -13.95 2.43
CA VAL A 61 -1.32 -15.02 1.43
C VAL A 61 0.13 -15.43 1.21
N HIS A 62 1.06 -14.49 1.32
CA HIS A 62 2.46 -14.69 0.94
C HIS A 62 3.41 -14.88 2.12
N THR A 63 2.89 -14.89 3.35
CA THR A 63 3.70 -15.15 4.54
C THR A 63 3.18 -16.35 5.33
N PRO A 64 4.04 -17.07 6.06
CA PRO A 64 3.61 -18.19 6.90
C PRO A 64 2.89 -17.71 8.16
N ALA A 65 2.16 -18.62 8.80
CA ALA A 65 1.62 -18.42 10.15
C ALA A 65 2.71 -17.96 11.12
N GLY A 66 2.36 -17.10 12.06
CA GLY A 66 3.30 -16.49 13.02
C GLY A 66 3.99 -15.25 12.49
N THR A 67 3.79 -14.86 11.23
CA THR A 67 4.36 -13.62 10.69
C THR A 67 3.75 -12.41 11.38
N ARG A 68 4.63 -11.44 11.71
CA ARG A 68 4.26 -10.13 12.23
C ARG A 68 4.07 -9.16 11.08
N VAL A 69 2.93 -8.50 11.04
CA VAL A 69 2.58 -7.47 10.04
C VAL A 69 2.28 -6.16 10.75
N VAL A 70 3.03 -5.13 10.41
CA VAL A 70 2.93 -3.81 11.05
C VAL A 70 2.48 -2.78 10.02
N VAL A 71 1.42 -2.05 10.33
CA VAL A 71 0.97 -0.89 9.54
C VAL A 71 1.36 0.38 10.28
N SER A 72 2.05 1.28 9.60
CA SER A 72 2.49 2.57 10.15
C SER A 72 2.03 3.71 9.27
N LEU A 73 1.80 4.89 9.86
CA LEU A 73 1.41 6.12 9.18
C LEU A 73 2.36 7.24 9.59
N THR A 74 3.12 7.77 8.63
CA THR A 74 4.10 8.82 8.87
C THR A 74 3.94 9.95 7.85
N ARG A 75 4.33 11.15 8.26
CA ARG A 75 4.44 12.31 7.35
C ARG A 75 5.85 12.42 6.82
N SER A 76 5.98 12.76 5.56
CA SER A 76 7.25 13.09 4.95
C SER A 76 7.14 14.45 4.27
N ASP A 77 7.98 15.36 4.66
CA ASP A 77 8.16 16.65 3.99
C ASP A 77 9.39 16.60 3.05
N ASP A 78 9.84 15.40 2.70
CA ASP A 78 10.97 15.15 1.80
C ASP A 78 10.56 15.48 0.36
N GLU A 79 11.15 16.54 -0.18
CA GLU A 79 10.94 17.01 -1.56
C GLU A 79 11.32 15.92 -2.59
N ALA A 80 12.28 15.06 -2.28
CA ALA A 80 12.65 13.94 -3.15
C ALA A 80 11.52 12.91 -3.29
N VAL A 81 10.79 12.65 -2.19
CA VAL A 81 9.60 11.79 -2.19
C VAL A 81 8.49 12.42 -3.02
N ALA A 82 8.21 13.70 -2.80
CA ALA A 82 7.20 14.44 -3.55
C ALA A 82 7.55 14.52 -5.05
N ALA A 83 8.82 14.75 -5.39
CA ALA A 83 9.31 14.76 -6.77
C ALA A 83 9.17 13.39 -7.45
N CYS A 84 9.49 12.31 -6.73
CA CYS A 84 9.34 10.95 -7.24
C CYS A 84 7.87 10.60 -7.55
N VAL A 85 6.95 11.03 -6.68
CA VAL A 85 5.50 10.84 -6.89
C VAL A 85 5.04 11.62 -8.13
N ARG A 86 5.44 12.89 -8.27
CA ARG A 86 5.13 13.71 -9.45
C ARG A 86 5.66 13.08 -10.74
N ALA A 87 6.91 12.64 -10.75
CA ALA A 87 7.52 12.02 -11.92
C ALA A 87 6.78 10.73 -12.38
N ARG A 88 6.33 9.90 -11.45
CA ARG A 88 5.55 8.69 -11.77
C ARG A 88 4.14 9.01 -12.25
N GLY A 89 3.50 10.04 -11.72
CA GLY A 89 2.20 10.55 -12.18
C GLY A 89 2.26 11.08 -13.61
N CYS A 90 3.28 11.86 -13.95
CA CYS A 90 3.49 12.38 -15.29
C CYS A 90 3.78 11.29 -16.32
N ALA A 91 4.53 10.25 -15.95
CA ALA A 91 4.86 9.15 -16.86
C ALA A 91 3.64 8.36 -17.35
N LYS A 92 2.51 8.41 -16.67
CA LYS A 92 1.26 7.73 -17.04
C LYS A 92 0.18 8.67 -17.63
N GLY A 93 0.55 9.90 -18.04
CA GLY A 93 -0.31 10.77 -18.87
C GLY A 93 -1.48 11.44 -18.14
N GLN A 94 -1.40 11.62 -16.85
CA GLN A 94 -2.34 12.47 -16.11
C GLN A 94 -1.70 13.87 -15.97
N GLY A 95 -2.40 14.86 -16.53
CA GLY A 95 -1.92 16.21 -16.72
C GLY A 95 -1.37 16.88 -15.45
N GLU A 96 -0.48 17.83 -15.69
CA GLU A 96 0.13 18.68 -14.70
C GLU A 96 -0.93 19.32 -13.81
N ALA A 97 -0.93 18.98 -12.52
CA ALA A 97 -1.61 19.78 -11.52
C ALA A 97 -0.74 21.02 -11.27
N GLU A 98 -0.91 22.05 -12.13
CA GLU A 98 -0.30 23.34 -11.90
C GLU A 98 -0.73 23.89 -10.54
N GLY A 99 0.21 24.17 -9.67
CA GLY A 99 0.03 25.10 -8.55
C GLY A 99 -0.21 24.52 -7.17
N ALA A 100 0.02 23.23 -6.91
CA ALA A 100 0.07 22.78 -5.51
C ALA A 100 1.45 23.15 -4.92
N PRO A 101 1.51 23.85 -3.74
CA PRO A 101 2.74 24.05 -3.00
C PRO A 101 3.35 22.67 -2.70
N ALA A 102 4.66 22.61 -2.40
CA ALA A 102 5.37 21.40 -2.01
C ALA A 102 4.56 20.67 -0.94
N SER A 103 3.69 19.76 -1.39
CA SER A 103 2.67 19.17 -0.53
C SER A 103 3.35 18.09 0.28
N SER A 104 3.32 18.21 1.60
CA SER A 104 3.77 17.14 2.47
C SER A 104 3.03 15.85 2.09
N MET A 105 3.78 14.76 2.07
CA MET A 105 3.25 13.45 1.73
C MET A 105 2.98 12.65 3.01
N VAL A 106 1.96 11.84 2.96
CA VAL A 106 1.68 10.86 4.01
C VAL A 106 2.04 9.49 3.45
N THR A 107 2.83 8.73 4.20
CA THR A 107 3.23 7.38 3.84
C THR A 107 2.52 6.37 4.73
N ILE A 108 1.70 5.53 4.13
CA ILE A 108 1.16 4.31 4.73
C ILE A 108 2.17 3.21 4.43
N ARG A 109 2.80 2.66 5.46
CA ARG A 109 3.81 1.62 5.37
C ARG A 109 3.25 0.32 5.93
N VAL A 110 3.25 -0.74 5.12
CA VAL A 110 2.91 -2.10 5.53
C VAL A 110 4.18 -2.93 5.46
N ALA A 111 4.62 -3.45 6.60
CA ALA A 111 5.83 -4.22 6.74
C ALA A 111 5.52 -5.60 7.34
N ASP A 112 6.02 -6.66 6.73
CA ASP A 112 5.99 -8.01 7.29
C ASP A 112 7.42 -8.53 7.55
N ASP A 113 7.56 -9.47 8.46
CA ASP A 113 8.81 -10.16 8.76
C ASP A 113 8.89 -11.56 8.13
N GLY A 114 8.13 -11.78 7.08
CA GLY A 114 8.07 -13.02 6.32
C GLY A 114 9.30 -13.28 5.44
N PRO A 115 9.17 -14.15 4.43
CA PRO A 115 10.30 -14.55 3.57
C PRO A 115 10.72 -13.47 2.56
N GLY A 116 9.94 -12.38 2.42
CA GLY A 116 10.18 -11.34 1.43
C GLY A 116 9.75 -11.74 0.02
N ILE A 117 9.98 -10.83 -0.93
CA ILE A 117 9.65 -11.03 -2.35
C ILE A 117 10.90 -11.54 -3.08
N PRO A 118 10.79 -12.65 -3.83
CA PRO A 118 11.91 -13.16 -4.62
C PRO A 118 12.46 -12.11 -5.58
N PRO A 119 13.81 -11.99 -5.74
CA PRO A 119 14.42 -10.98 -6.60
C PRO A 119 13.88 -10.99 -8.03
N ALA A 120 13.57 -12.16 -8.57
CA ALA A 120 13.07 -12.33 -9.94
C ALA A 120 11.73 -11.62 -10.24
N ILE A 121 10.96 -11.28 -9.20
CA ILE A 121 9.64 -10.63 -9.36
C ILE A 121 9.57 -9.26 -8.69
N ARG A 122 10.62 -8.80 -7.99
CA ARG A 122 10.62 -7.52 -7.25
C ARG A 122 10.26 -6.33 -8.14
N ASP A 123 10.86 -6.24 -9.30
CA ASP A 123 10.66 -5.12 -10.23
C ASP A 123 9.28 -5.14 -10.89
N ARG A 124 8.60 -6.27 -10.82
CA ARG A 124 7.32 -6.53 -11.48
C ARG A 124 6.17 -6.77 -10.49
N VAL A 125 6.39 -6.54 -9.20
CA VAL A 125 5.40 -6.83 -8.14
C VAL A 125 4.07 -6.08 -8.33
N PHE A 126 4.11 -4.93 -8.98
CA PHE A 126 2.93 -4.12 -9.31
C PHE A 126 2.34 -4.40 -10.69
N ASP A 127 2.97 -5.26 -11.50
CA ASP A 127 2.40 -5.68 -12.77
C ASP A 127 1.19 -6.58 -12.55
N ARG A 128 0.26 -6.55 -13.51
CA ARG A 128 -0.91 -7.43 -13.48
C ARG A 128 -0.52 -8.88 -13.70
N PHE A 129 -1.15 -9.80 -12.93
CA PHE A 129 -0.97 -11.24 -13.07
C PHE A 129 0.42 -11.77 -12.71
N VAL A 130 1.25 -10.97 -12.04
CA VAL A 130 2.53 -11.45 -11.50
C VAL A 130 2.27 -12.30 -10.26
N ARG A 131 2.82 -13.50 -10.26
CA ARG A 131 2.71 -14.47 -9.15
C ARG A 131 4.08 -15.05 -8.86
N GLY A 132 4.45 -15.16 -7.59
CA GLY A 132 5.61 -15.95 -7.18
C GLY A 132 5.30 -17.45 -7.24
N ASP A 133 6.27 -18.27 -7.56
CA ASP A 133 6.12 -19.73 -7.68
C ASP A 133 5.61 -20.42 -6.40
N SER A 134 5.82 -19.81 -5.23
CA SER A 134 5.34 -20.29 -3.94
C SER A 134 3.82 -20.27 -3.78
N SER A 135 3.08 -19.58 -4.65
CA SER A 135 1.62 -19.48 -4.59
C SER A 135 0.89 -20.66 -5.24
N ARG A 136 1.62 -21.59 -5.87
CA ARG A 136 1.02 -22.74 -6.59
C ARG A 136 0.58 -23.89 -5.69
N THR A 137 0.99 -23.96 -4.43
CA THR A 137 0.90 -25.18 -3.61
C THR A 137 0.03 -25.10 -2.36
N ARG A 138 -0.67 -23.99 -2.06
CA ARG A 138 -1.55 -23.94 -0.90
C ARG A 138 -2.99 -23.59 -1.29
N ASP A 139 -3.85 -24.57 -1.15
CA ASP A 139 -5.31 -24.49 -0.94
C ASP A 139 -6.14 -23.60 -1.88
N GLY A 140 -6.04 -23.75 -3.20
CA GLY A 140 -7.13 -23.28 -4.12
C GLY A 140 -7.56 -21.80 -4.03
N ARG A 141 -7.13 -21.04 -3.03
CA ARG A 141 -7.42 -19.64 -2.77
C ARG A 141 -6.28 -18.72 -3.21
N GLY A 142 -5.59 -19.08 -4.30
CA GLY A 142 -4.48 -18.28 -4.83
C GLY A 142 -4.93 -16.86 -5.16
N SER A 143 -4.15 -15.85 -4.75
CA SER A 143 -4.39 -14.47 -5.16
C SER A 143 -4.43 -14.36 -6.68
N SER A 144 -5.32 -13.54 -7.22
CA SER A 144 -5.49 -13.34 -8.68
C SER A 144 -4.27 -12.66 -9.33
N GLY A 145 -3.27 -12.24 -8.56
CA GLY A 145 -2.15 -11.41 -9.03
C GLY A 145 -2.57 -9.99 -9.43
N LEU A 146 -3.75 -9.56 -9.02
CA LEU A 146 -4.29 -8.23 -9.33
C LEU A 146 -4.19 -7.25 -8.16
N GLY A 147 -4.03 -7.74 -6.93
CA GLY A 147 -4.09 -6.89 -5.73
C GLY A 147 -3.09 -5.74 -5.75
N MET A 148 -1.84 -6.00 -6.11
CA MET A 148 -0.79 -4.98 -6.13
C MET A 148 -0.95 -3.98 -7.27
N SER A 149 -1.40 -4.41 -8.45
CA SER A 149 -1.71 -3.50 -9.55
C SER A 149 -2.92 -2.61 -9.27
N ILE A 150 -3.88 -3.09 -8.47
CA ILE A 150 -5.00 -2.27 -7.98
C ILE A 150 -4.49 -1.23 -7.00
N VAL A 151 -3.62 -1.60 -6.05
CA VAL A 151 -2.99 -0.66 -5.11
C VAL A 151 -2.27 0.46 -5.86
N GLU A 152 -1.44 0.13 -6.86
CA GLU A 152 -0.74 1.11 -7.68
C GLU A 152 -1.73 2.03 -8.41
N SER A 153 -2.74 1.45 -9.07
CA SER A 153 -3.71 2.23 -9.83
C SER A 153 -4.52 3.19 -8.97
N LEU A 154 -4.92 2.78 -7.76
CA LEU A 154 -5.65 3.63 -6.82
C LEU A 154 -4.77 4.73 -6.23
N ALA A 155 -3.52 4.40 -5.84
CA ALA A 155 -2.57 5.38 -5.33
C ALA A 155 -2.30 6.49 -6.38
N LEU A 156 -2.02 6.10 -7.62
CA LEU A 156 -1.82 7.03 -8.75
C LEU A 156 -3.06 7.90 -9.00
N ALA A 157 -4.26 7.31 -8.97
CA ALA A 157 -5.50 8.04 -9.19
C ALA A 157 -5.81 9.08 -8.08
N MET A 158 -5.26 8.89 -6.88
CA MET A 158 -5.30 9.87 -5.79
C MET A 158 -4.13 10.86 -5.80
N GLY A 159 -3.29 10.85 -6.84
CA GLY A 159 -2.13 11.73 -6.95
C GLY A 159 -0.94 11.29 -6.10
N GLY A 160 -0.91 10.04 -5.70
CA GLY A 160 0.13 9.41 -4.92
C GLY A 160 0.99 8.44 -5.73
N ALA A 161 1.73 7.59 -5.03
CA ALA A 161 2.52 6.51 -5.61
C ALA A 161 2.63 5.33 -4.63
N VAL A 162 3.08 4.20 -5.15
CA VAL A 162 3.44 3.03 -4.34
C VAL A 162 4.85 2.58 -4.70
N ARG A 163 5.57 2.05 -3.71
CA ARG A 163 6.87 1.43 -3.92
C ARG A 163 7.08 0.23 -3.03
N LEU A 164 7.93 -0.68 -3.48
CA LEU A 164 8.55 -1.69 -2.65
C LEU A 164 9.81 -1.05 -2.05
N ALA A 165 9.85 -0.94 -0.73
CA ALA A 165 11.02 -0.40 -0.03
C ALA A 165 12.02 -1.53 0.25
N ASP A 166 13.28 -1.15 0.44
CA ASP A 166 14.31 -2.09 0.87
C ASP A 166 14.05 -2.54 2.31
N SER A 167 14.28 -3.82 2.55
CA SER A 167 14.13 -4.44 3.86
C SER A 167 15.19 -5.52 4.05
N GLU A 168 15.79 -5.56 5.23
CA GLU A 168 16.69 -6.64 5.61
C GLU A 168 15.96 -7.97 5.81
N LYS A 169 14.67 -7.90 6.19
CA LYS A 169 13.81 -9.06 6.42
C LYS A 169 12.39 -8.75 5.98
N GLY A 170 11.77 -9.72 5.30
CA GLY A 170 10.37 -9.62 4.89
C GLY A 170 10.11 -8.65 3.74
N THR A 171 8.89 -8.13 3.69
CA THR A 171 8.44 -7.20 2.65
C THR A 171 8.03 -5.88 3.27
N VAL A 172 8.38 -4.78 2.62
CA VAL A 172 7.93 -3.44 2.99
C VAL A 172 7.32 -2.76 1.77
N ILE A 173 6.03 -2.46 1.86
CA ILE A 173 5.31 -1.71 0.82
C ILE A 173 4.93 -0.35 1.40
N GLU A 174 5.22 0.69 0.65
CA GLU A 174 4.92 2.07 1.02
C GLU A 174 3.97 2.69 -0.01
N VAL A 175 2.84 3.19 0.47
CA VAL A 175 1.88 3.98 -0.31
C VAL A 175 1.98 5.43 0.14
N MET A 176 2.38 6.29 -0.77
CA MET A 176 2.56 7.73 -0.53
C MET A 176 1.39 8.47 -1.13
N LEU A 177 0.74 9.31 -0.35
CA LEU A 177 -0.45 10.07 -0.73
C LEU A 177 -0.29 11.55 -0.32
N PRO A 178 -0.95 12.49 -1.02
CA PRO A 178 -0.95 13.89 -0.60
C PRO A 178 -1.57 14.06 0.78
N ALA A 179 -0.92 14.81 1.67
CA ALA A 179 -1.54 15.28 2.91
C ALA A 179 -2.66 16.28 2.59
N ALA A 180 -3.70 16.30 3.41
CA ALA A 180 -4.77 17.30 3.31
C ALA A 180 -4.38 18.63 3.94
#